data_dc0fb8b6bee818e292bb5d51a75dcbbb
#
_entry.id   dc0fb8b6bee818e292bb5d51a75dcbbb
#
_cell.length_a   1.000
_cell.length_b   1.000
_cell.length_c   1.000
_cell.angle_alpha   90.00
_cell.angle_beta   90.00
_cell.angle_gamma   90.00
#
_symmetry.space_group_name_H-M   'P 1'
#
loop_
_entity.id
_entity.type
_entity.pdbx_description
1 polymer ?
#
loop_
_entity_poly.entity_id
_entity_poly.type
_entity_poly.pdbx_seq_one_letter_code
_entity_poly.pdbx_strand_id
1 'polypeptide(L)'
;MGRMHRTRAAAGQRSLGRWGSRPPTLTGRADLHVHSRWSDGAQEPEAIVLAAAGRLDVLALTDHDETRGAVAARAFARAHPELGVDVIIGEEISTRNGHLIGLFLEERVPPRLPAERAIELIRAQDGLAIAAHPFHPMNVRERGARPLCTLVPDLPLDAIEVVNNAGFFSALYDGRAALHNVEWGLPVTAGSDAHDVWYLGSAITRFNGRGAGDLRATLLAGRTRPLVRWRWTADKAPRHLVLQFQSLLRFLVRCRTARHVSPARVARVAAMVFGGRHRVLAGPG
;
A
#
# COMPACT_ATOMS: atom_id res chain seq x y z
N MET A 1 8.93 38.96 -10.54
CA MET A 1 9.78 37.76 -10.64
C MET A 1 10.60 37.63 -9.37
N GLY A 2 10.14 36.89 -8.38
CA GLY A 2 10.79 36.68 -7.09
C GLY A 2 10.82 35.16 -6.83
N ARG A 3 11.98 34.53 -6.97
CA ARG A 3 12.21 33.16 -6.52
C ARG A 3 12.17 33.12 -5.00
N MET A 4 11.13 32.54 -4.44
CA MET A 4 11.13 32.15 -3.03
C MET A 4 12.04 30.93 -2.86
N HIS A 5 13.28 31.15 -2.43
CA HIS A 5 14.11 30.11 -1.86
C HIS A 5 13.51 29.73 -0.50
N ARG A 6 12.85 28.58 -0.44
CA ARG A 6 12.59 27.93 0.85
C ARG A 6 13.92 27.36 1.34
N THR A 7 14.44 27.98 2.38
CA THR A 7 15.56 27.48 3.17
C THR A 7 15.20 26.08 3.70
N ARG A 8 15.96 25.08 3.25
CA ARG A 8 16.00 23.77 3.90
C ARG A 8 16.36 24.00 5.37
N ALA A 9 15.46 23.64 6.28
CA ALA A 9 15.80 23.51 7.68
C ALA A 9 17.00 22.56 7.78
N ALA A 10 18.05 23.00 8.43
CA ALA A 10 19.29 22.26 8.60
C ALA A 10 18.97 20.87 9.15
N ALA A 11 19.49 19.86 8.47
CA ALA A 11 19.52 18.49 8.98
C ALA A 11 20.23 18.53 10.33
N GLY A 12 19.45 18.43 11.41
CA GLY A 12 19.98 18.37 12.76
C GLY A 12 20.97 17.22 12.82
N GLN A 13 22.19 17.54 13.24
CA GLN A 13 23.24 16.56 13.54
C GLN A 13 22.61 15.47 14.43
N ARG A 14 22.37 14.30 13.87
CA ARG A 14 21.98 13.13 14.65
C ARG A 14 23.15 12.85 15.58
N SER A 15 22.98 13.15 16.86
CA SER A 15 23.92 12.72 17.88
C SER A 15 24.12 11.21 17.71
N LEU A 16 25.35 10.78 17.56
CA LEU A 16 25.72 9.37 17.62
C LEU A 16 25.32 8.89 19.03
N GLY A 17 24.09 8.34 19.11
CA GLY A 17 23.54 7.85 20.36
C GLY A 17 24.47 6.81 20.94
N ARG A 18 24.68 6.89 22.25
CA ARG A 18 25.48 5.95 23.07
C ARG A 18 25.31 4.51 22.55
N TRP A 19 26.42 3.92 22.12
CA TRP A 19 26.53 2.49 21.92
C TRP A 19 26.20 1.79 23.24
N GLY A 20 25.02 1.17 23.33
CA GLY A 20 24.65 0.43 24.54
C GLY A 20 23.16 0.22 24.79
N SER A 21 22.26 1.01 24.18
CA SER A 21 20.83 0.71 24.31
C SER A 21 20.41 -0.26 23.21
N ARG A 22 19.90 -1.44 23.59
CA ARG A 22 19.17 -2.32 22.67
C ARG A 22 18.15 -1.49 21.91
N PRO A 23 18.10 -1.61 20.56
CA PRO A 23 17.04 -0.92 19.81
C PRO A 23 15.70 -1.31 20.43
N PRO A 24 14.76 -0.36 20.58
CA PRO A 24 13.45 -0.64 21.17
C PRO A 24 12.82 -1.81 20.44
N THR A 25 12.34 -2.79 21.20
CA THR A 25 11.69 -3.97 20.66
C THR A 25 10.37 -3.51 20.03
N LEU A 26 10.27 -3.55 18.70
CA LEU A 26 9.03 -3.24 18.01
C LEU A 26 8.06 -4.40 18.25
N THR A 27 7.03 -4.16 19.06
CA THR A 27 6.07 -5.19 19.47
C THR A 27 4.87 -5.27 18.53
N GLY A 28 4.42 -4.13 18.01
CA GLY A 28 3.24 -4.03 17.16
C GLY A 28 3.41 -4.62 15.76
N ARG A 29 2.33 -5.12 15.21
CA ARG A 29 2.20 -5.76 13.91
C ARG A 29 1.06 -5.08 13.17
N ALA A 30 1.35 -4.36 12.08
CA ALA A 30 0.35 -3.71 11.24
C ALA A 30 0.41 -4.22 9.81
N ASP A 31 -0.73 -4.52 9.22
CA ASP A 31 -0.87 -4.63 7.77
C ASP A 31 -1.57 -3.39 7.25
N LEU A 32 -0.88 -2.62 6.42
CA LEU A 32 -1.30 -1.28 6.01
C LEU A 32 -1.83 -1.20 4.59
N HIS A 33 -1.99 -2.36 3.92
CA HIS A 33 -2.45 -2.45 2.55
C HIS A 33 -3.27 -3.72 2.36
N VAL A 34 -4.59 -3.59 2.42
CA VAL A 34 -5.53 -4.73 2.36
C VAL A 34 -6.83 -4.31 1.66
N HIS A 35 -7.35 -5.20 0.82
CA HIS A 35 -8.55 -4.97 0.02
C HIS A 35 -9.72 -5.86 0.43
N SER A 36 -10.93 -5.30 0.42
CA SER A 36 -12.19 -5.98 0.67
C SER A 36 -13.06 -6.09 -0.58
N ARG A 37 -14.24 -6.65 -0.44
CA ARG A 37 -15.25 -6.70 -1.51
C ARG A 37 -15.78 -5.32 -1.94
N TRP A 38 -15.48 -4.28 -1.17
CA TRP A 38 -15.81 -2.91 -1.56
C TRP A 38 -14.92 -2.42 -2.71
N SER A 39 -13.81 -3.11 -2.97
CA SER A 39 -13.02 -2.93 -4.19
C SER A 39 -12.88 -4.23 -4.97
N ASP A 40 -11.76 -4.86 -4.97
CA ASP A 40 -11.42 -6.06 -5.73
C ASP A 40 -10.92 -7.22 -4.85
N GLY A 41 -11.01 -7.05 -3.53
CA GLY A 41 -10.79 -8.12 -2.56
C GLY A 41 -11.90 -9.17 -2.57
N ALA A 42 -11.66 -10.29 -1.93
CA ALA A 42 -12.57 -11.44 -1.95
C ALA A 42 -13.58 -11.45 -0.79
N GLN A 43 -13.22 -10.90 0.35
CA GLN A 43 -14.00 -11.03 1.59
C GLN A 43 -14.69 -9.73 1.99
N GLU A 44 -15.74 -9.88 2.80
CA GLU A 44 -16.36 -8.78 3.51
C GLU A 44 -15.40 -8.20 4.56
N PRO A 45 -15.51 -6.91 4.89
CA PRO A 45 -14.65 -6.23 5.87
C PRO A 45 -14.59 -6.95 7.22
N GLU A 46 -15.72 -7.45 7.72
CA GLU A 46 -15.84 -8.15 8.99
C GLU A 46 -15.02 -9.46 9.00
N ALA A 47 -15.06 -10.20 7.89
CA ALA A 47 -14.29 -11.43 7.75
C ALA A 47 -12.77 -11.16 7.73
N ILE A 48 -12.35 -10.01 7.20
CA ILE A 48 -10.94 -9.59 7.22
C ILE A 48 -10.51 -9.26 8.65
N VAL A 49 -11.35 -8.55 9.43
CA VAL A 49 -11.08 -8.25 10.85
C VAL A 49 -10.96 -9.53 11.67
N LEU A 50 -11.89 -10.48 11.49
CA LEU A 50 -11.82 -11.81 12.11
C LEU A 50 -10.52 -12.56 11.77
N ALA A 51 -10.12 -12.52 10.51
CA ALA A 51 -8.88 -13.16 10.07
C ALA A 51 -7.61 -12.45 10.59
N ALA A 52 -7.69 -11.17 10.94
CA ALA A 52 -6.60 -10.40 11.53
C ALA A 52 -6.39 -10.71 13.02
N ALA A 53 -7.43 -11.16 13.74
CA ALA A 53 -7.38 -11.45 15.16
C ALA A 53 -6.24 -12.40 15.52
N GLY A 54 -5.47 -12.04 16.55
CA GLY A 54 -4.29 -12.78 17.00
C GLY A 54 -3.07 -12.72 16.08
N ARG A 55 -3.24 -12.21 14.84
CA ARG A 55 -2.18 -12.10 13.82
C ARG A 55 -1.62 -10.70 13.68
N LEU A 56 -2.49 -9.69 13.77
CA LEU A 56 -2.20 -8.27 13.65
C LEU A 56 -2.71 -7.52 14.88
N ASP A 57 -2.06 -6.44 15.22
CA ASP A 57 -2.50 -5.50 16.26
C ASP A 57 -3.22 -4.30 15.59
N VAL A 58 -2.81 -3.95 14.36
CA VAL A 58 -3.42 -2.88 13.56
C VAL A 58 -3.67 -3.40 12.13
N LEU A 59 -4.82 -3.05 11.58
CA LEU A 59 -5.23 -3.31 10.20
C LEU A 59 -5.63 -2.00 9.54
N ALA A 60 -5.05 -1.64 8.41
CA ALA A 60 -5.62 -0.63 7.53
C ALA A 60 -6.34 -1.31 6.35
N LEU A 61 -7.63 -1.05 6.22
CA LEU A 61 -8.36 -1.45 5.02
C LEU A 61 -8.28 -0.30 4.02
N THR A 62 -7.79 -0.59 2.82
CA THR A 62 -7.38 0.40 1.81
C THR A 62 -7.95 0.06 0.44
N ASP A 63 -9.26 -0.17 0.40
CA ASP A 63 -9.97 -0.42 -0.85
C ASP A 63 -9.68 0.63 -1.91
N HIS A 64 -9.59 0.25 -3.17
CA HIS A 64 -9.39 1.17 -4.28
C HIS A 64 -10.49 2.20 -4.36
N ASP A 65 -10.12 3.49 -4.22
CA ASP A 65 -11.01 4.64 -4.39
C ASP A 65 -12.28 4.56 -3.53
N GLU A 66 -12.20 3.95 -2.34
CA GLU A 66 -13.37 3.65 -1.50
C GLU A 66 -12.98 3.52 -0.01
N THR A 67 -13.76 4.11 0.89
CA THR A 67 -13.53 4.06 2.34
C THR A 67 -14.61 3.31 3.12
N ARG A 68 -15.78 3.04 2.51
CA ARG A 68 -16.93 2.42 3.21
C ARG A 68 -16.60 1.04 3.79
N GLY A 69 -15.78 0.24 3.10
CA GLY A 69 -15.28 -1.04 3.61
C GLY A 69 -14.49 -0.86 4.91
N ALA A 70 -13.59 0.13 4.94
CA ALA A 70 -12.80 0.45 6.13
C ALA A 70 -13.65 0.98 7.28
N VAL A 71 -14.69 1.77 6.99
CA VAL A 71 -15.66 2.24 7.99
C VAL A 71 -16.41 1.06 8.62
N ALA A 72 -16.89 0.11 7.79
CA ALA A 72 -17.56 -1.10 8.27
C ALA A 72 -16.63 -1.97 9.12
N ALA A 73 -15.39 -2.20 8.65
CA ALA A 73 -14.37 -2.95 9.40
C ALA A 73 -14.08 -2.33 10.77
N ARG A 74 -13.92 -1.00 10.82
CA ARG A 74 -13.67 -0.28 12.08
C ARG A 74 -14.87 -0.35 13.04
N ALA A 75 -16.07 -0.23 12.53
CA ALA A 75 -17.28 -0.37 13.33
C ALA A 75 -17.38 -1.77 13.93
N PHE A 76 -17.13 -2.81 13.12
CA PHE A 76 -17.10 -4.19 13.57
C PHE A 76 -16.03 -4.45 14.64
N ALA A 77 -14.78 -4.00 14.41
CA ALA A 77 -13.69 -4.16 15.38
C ALA A 77 -14.00 -3.47 16.72
N ARG A 78 -14.62 -2.28 16.69
CA ARG A 78 -15.04 -1.57 17.90
C ARG A 78 -16.16 -2.29 18.67
N ALA A 79 -17.05 -2.98 17.97
CA ALA A 79 -18.09 -3.80 18.58
C ALA A 79 -17.54 -5.12 19.14
N HIS A 80 -16.35 -5.53 18.73
CA HIS A 80 -15.69 -6.78 19.11
C HIS A 80 -14.26 -6.54 19.67
N PRO A 81 -14.10 -5.81 20.78
CA PRO A 81 -12.79 -5.45 21.33
C PRO A 81 -11.95 -6.67 21.74
N GLU A 82 -12.57 -7.81 22.00
CA GLU A 82 -11.91 -9.09 22.30
C GLU A 82 -11.02 -9.59 21.15
N LEU A 83 -11.26 -9.15 19.91
CA LEU A 83 -10.43 -9.50 18.75
C LEU A 83 -9.04 -8.86 18.82
N GLY A 84 -8.89 -7.77 19.59
CA GLY A 84 -7.62 -7.08 19.80
C GLY A 84 -6.99 -6.49 18.55
N VAL A 85 -7.83 -6.11 17.57
CA VAL A 85 -7.41 -5.49 16.29
C VAL A 85 -7.92 -4.06 16.25
N ASP A 86 -7.02 -3.10 16.11
CA ASP A 86 -7.36 -1.70 15.86
C ASP A 86 -7.41 -1.45 14.34
N VAL A 87 -8.51 -0.84 13.85
CA VAL A 87 -8.73 -0.65 12.40
C VAL A 87 -8.60 0.81 12.01
N ILE A 88 -7.70 1.08 11.08
CA ILE A 88 -7.51 2.38 10.44
C ILE A 88 -8.39 2.47 9.19
N ILE A 89 -9.12 3.57 9.03
CA ILE A 89 -9.74 3.90 7.76
C ILE A 89 -8.63 4.36 6.83
N GLY A 90 -8.46 3.60 5.75
CA GLY A 90 -7.54 3.90 4.67
C GLY A 90 -8.23 3.86 3.32
N GLU A 91 -7.50 4.24 2.30
CA GLU A 91 -7.90 4.20 0.91
C GLU A 91 -6.66 4.05 0.03
N GLU A 92 -6.69 3.15 -0.95
CA GLU A 92 -5.73 3.19 -2.05
C GLU A 92 -6.29 4.05 -3.17
N ILE A 93 -5.76 5.25 -3.29
CA ILE A 93 -6.23 6.30 -4.19
C ILE A 93 -5.57 6.14 -5.55
N SER A 94 -6.37 5.92 -6.60
CA SER A 94 -5.91 5.89 -7.99
C SER A 94 -5.67 7.31 -8.51
N THR A 95 -4.47 7.86 -8.28
CA THR A 95 -4.10 9.18 -8.78
C THR A 95 -3.73 9.14 -10.28
N ARG A 96 -3.57 10.29 -10.92
CA ARG A 96 -3.05 10.38 -12.30
C ARG A 96 -1.63 9.82 -12.43
N ASN A 97 -0.87 9.84 -11.35
CA ASN A 97 0.56 9.52 -11.31
C ASN A 97 0.84 8.07 -10.90
N GLY A 98 -0.14 7.41 -10.29
CA GLY A 98 -0.05 6.09 -9.68
C GLY A 98 -0.84 6.03 -8.39
N HIS A 99 -0.59 5.04 -7.54
CA HIS A 99 -1.38 4.80 -6.34
C HIS A 99 -0.75 5.45 -5.10
N LEU A 100 -1.60 6.09 -4.30
CA LEU A 100 -1.26 6.55 -2.95
C LEU A 100 -2.13 5.80 -1.94
N ILE A 101 -1.55 5.43 -0.81
CA ILE A 101 -2.33 5.04 0.36
C ILE A 101 -2.53 6.27 1.23
N GLY A 102 -3.81 6.61 1.48
CA GLY A 102 -4.21 7.52 2.54
C GLY A 102 -4.57 6.72 3.78
N LEU A 103 -4.01 7.06 4.93
CA LEU A 103 -4.37 6.45 6.23
C LEU A 103 -4.97 7.49 7.16
N PHE A 104 -5.78 7.05 8.13
CA PHE A 104 -6.47 7.90 9.10
C PHE A 104 -7.45 8.88 8.45
N LEU A 105 -8.14 8.43 7.43
CA LEU A 105 -9.11 9.24 6.70
C LEU A 105 -10.45 9.33 7.45
N GLU A 106 -11.13 10.46 7.28
CA GLU A 106 -12.52 10.66 7.68
C GLU A 106 -13.46 10.51 6.48
N GLU A 107 -13.02 11.02 5.33
CA GLU A 107 -13.75 11.02 4.07
C GLU A 107 -12.88 10.45 2.94
N ARG A 108 -13.56 9.94 1.94
CA ARG A 108 -12.94 9.44 0.71
C ARG A 108 -12.23 10.55 -0.05
N VAL A 109 -11.03 10.26 -0.58
CA VAL A 109 -10.31 11.16 -1.50
C VAL A 109 -10.70 10.82 -2.94
N PRO A 110 -11.15 11.80 -3.76
CA PRO A 110 -11.53 11.52 -5.15
C PRO A 110 -10.37 10.97 -5.98
N PRO A 111 -10.61 9.95 -6.83
CA PRO A 111 -9.60 9.41 -7.73
C PRO A 111 -9.25 10.38 -8.87
N ARG A 112 -8.18 10.05 -9.61
CA ARG A 112 -7.71 10.77 -10.80
C ARG A 112 -7.27 12.21 -10.58
N LEU A 113 -7.03 12.58 -9.35
CA LEU A 113 -6.34 13.83 -9.03
C LEU A 113 -4.84 13.69 -9.31
N PRO A 114 -4.12 14.80 -9.57
CA PRO A 114 -2.67 14.81 -9.43
C PRO A 114 -2.28 14.32 -8.02
N ALA A 115 -1.14 13.63 -7.91
CA ALA A 115 -0.68 13.08 -6.62
C ALA A 115 -0.56 14.18 -5.54
N GLU A 116 -0.07 15.35 -5.91
CA GLU A 116 0.04 16.53 -5.03
C GLU A 116 -1.31 16.89 -4.42
N ARG A 117 -2.35 16.94 -5.27
CA ARG A 117 -3.69 17.32 -4.82
C ARG A 117 -4.33 16.26 -3.94
N ALA A 118 -4.12 14.98 -4.23
CA ALA A 118 -4.57 13.90 -3.38
C ALA A 118 -3.91 13.97 -1.99
N ILE A 119 -2.60 14.25 -1.93
CA ILE A 119 -1.87 14.42 -0.66
C ILE A 119 -2.41 15.61 0.14
N GLU A 120 -2.75 16.74 -0.51
CA GLU A 120 -3.37 17.87 0.17
C GLU A 120 -4.70 17.49 0.84
N LEU A 121 -5.55 16.73 0.14
CA LEU A 121 -6.83 16.26 0.68
C LEU A 121 -6.68 15.24 1.81
N ILE A 122 -5.68 14.36 1.73
CA ILE A 122 -5.33 13.45 2.82
C ILE A 122 -4.92 14.25 4.06
N ARG A 123 -4.05 15.24 3.89
CA ARG A 123 -3.54 16.06 5.00
C ARG A 123 -4.58 16.99 5.60
N ALA A 124 -5.55 17.46 4.78
CA ALA A 124 -6.66 18.27 5.27
C ALA A 124 -7.53 17.51 6.30
N GLN A 125 -7.46 16.19 6.32
CA GLN A 125 -8.13 15.29 7.27
C GLN A 125 -7.21 14.82 8.40
N ASP A 126 -6.04 15.43 8.58
CA ASP A 126 -4.98 14.92 9.47
C ASP A 126 -4.53 13.48 9.10
N GLY A 127 -4.75 13.06 7.86
CA GLY A 127 -4.33 11.77 7.33
C GLY A 127 -2.84 11.71 7.01
N LEU A 128 -2.34 10.50 6.75
CA LEU A 128 -0.96 10.24 6.31
C LEU A 128 -0.96 9.75 4.87
N ALA A 129 -0.10 10.35 4.04
CA ALA A 129 0.05 10.00 2.63
C ALA A 129 1.29 9.10 2.41
N ILE A 130 1.08 7.92 1.85
CA ILE A 130 2.13 6.91 1.61
C ILE A 130 2.20 6.61 0.12
N ALA A 131 3.41 6.58 -0.46
CA ALA A 131 3.60 6.08 -1.83
C ALA A 131 3.40 4.56 -1.85
N ALA A 132 2.30 4.09 -2.44
CA ALA A 132 1.99 2.67 -2.56
C ALA A 132 2.88 2.03 -3.64
N HIS A 133 3.56 0.92 -3.31
CA HIS A 133 4.37 0.09 -4.23
C HIS A 133 4.89 0.84 -5.48
N PRO A 134 5.66 1.95 -5.35
CA PRO A 134 5.84 2.96 -6.40
C PRO A 134 6.55 2.45 -7.66
N PHE A 135 7.26 1.33 -7.58
CA PHE A 135 7.95 0.70 -8.71
C PHE A 135 7.21 -0.50 -9.31
N HIS A 136 6.06 -0.90 -8.73
CA HIS A 136 5.32 -2.05 -9.21
C HIS A 136 4.64 -1.73 -10.55
N PRO A 137 4.64 -2.64 -11.56
CA PRO A 137 4.05 -2.38 -12.88
C PRO A 137 2.53 -2.20 -12.85
N MET A 138 1.87 -2.72 -11.80
CA MET A 138 0.43 -2.50 -11.57
C MET A 138 0.12 -1.13 -10.96
N ASN A 139 1.14 -0.35 -10.60
CA ASN A 139 0.97 1.05 -10.23
C ASN A 139 0.63 1.89 -11.47
N VAL A 140 -0.64 1.81 -11.87
CA VAL A 140 -1.13 2.32 -13.15
C VAL A 140 -1.31 3.83 -13.06
N ARG A 141 -0.76 4.54 -14.03
CA ARG A 141 -0.87 6.00 -14.17
C ARG A 141 -1.64 6.41 -15.42
N GLU A 142 -2.11 7.64 -15.45
CA GLU A 142 -2.71 8.23 -16.65
C GLU A 142 -1.67 8.37 -17.77
N ARG A 143 -2.11 8.20 -19.03
CA ARG A 143 -1.21 8.32 -20.18
C ARG A 143 -0.63 9.73 -20.26
N GLY A 144 0.70 9.83 -20.33
CA GLY A 144 1.42 11.10 -20.37
C GLY A 144 1.75 11.71 -19.01
N ALA A 145 1.16 11.22 -17.90
CA ALA A 145 1.53 11.67 -16.57
C ALA A 145 2.89 11.12 -16.14
N ARG A 146 3.62 11.89 -15.34
CA ARG A 146 4.86 11.41 -14.69
C ARG A 146 4.52 10.26 -13.72
N PRO A 147 5.28 9.16 -13.72
CA PRO A 147 5.03 8.06 -12.79
C PRO A 147 5.35 8.45 -11.35
N LEU A 148 4.58 7.92 -10.39
CA LEU A 148 4.74 8.24 -8.97
C LEU A 148 6.19 8.04 -8.50
N CYS A 149 6.85 6.96 -8.89
CA CYS A 149 8.23 6.67 -8.50
C CYS A 149 9.24 7.79 -8.85
N THR A 150 8.94 8.63 -9.86
CA THR A 150 9.78 9.78 -10.20
C THR A 150 9.38 11.06 -9.47
N LEU A 151 8.23 11.06 -8.83
CA LEU A 151 7.71 12.20 -8.08
C LEU A 151 7.99 12.10 -6.57
N VAL A 152 8.21 10.89 -6.05
CA VAL A 152 8.42 10.63 -4.61
C VAL A 152 9.35 11.64 -3.94
N PRO A 153 10.54 11.99 -4.50
CA PRO A 153 11.44 12.93 -3.82
C PRO A 153 10.91 14.37 -3.75
N ASP A 154 9.96 14.73 -4.62
CA ASP A 154 9.39 16.08 -4.71
C ASP A 154 8.07 16.22 -3.94
N LEU A 155 7.42 15.09 -3.61
CA LEU A 155 6.13 15.06 -2.96
C LEU A 155 6.25 15.12 -1.43
N PRO A 156 5.33 15.80 -0.73
CA PRO A 156 5.32 15.84 0.73
C PRO A 156 4.70 14.57 1.33
N LEU A 157 5.29 13.43 1.04
CA LEU A 157 4.86 12.14 1.55
C LEU A 157 5.28 11.92 3.00
N ASP A 158 4.48 11.19 3.76
CA ASP A 158 4.76 10.83 5.15
C ASP A 158 5.53 9.50 5.24
N ALA A 159 5.40 8.63 4.23
CA ALA A 159 6.11 7.37 4.13
C ALA A 159 6.13 6.81 2.70
N ILE A 160 6.87 5.71 2.54
CA ILE A 160 6.91 4.91 1.31
C ILE A 160 6.73 3.43 1.64
N GLU A 161 5.94 2.74 0.85
CA GLU A 161 5.85 1.28 0.90
C GLU A 161 7.08 0.68 0.20
N VAL A 162 8.00 0.13 0.99
CA VAL A 162 9.22 -0.52 0.51
C VAL A 162 9.09 -2.04 0.44
N VAL A 163 8.00 -2.58 0.98
CA VAL A 163 7.62 -3.99 0.86
C VAL A 163 6.14 -4.06 0.56
N ASN A 164 5.82 -4.59 -0.64
CA ASN A 164 4.47 -4.95 -1.05
C ASN A 164 4.50 -6.40 -1.53
N ASN A 165 3.75 -7.28 -0.85
CA ASN A 165 3.84 -8.72 -1.12
C ASN A 165 2.76 -9.21 -2.09
N ALA A 166 2.38 -8.39 -3.07
CA ALA A 166 1.29 -8.67 -4.03
C ALA A 166 1.57 -9.81 -5.02
N GLY A 167 2.80 -10.32 -5.15
CA GLY A 167 3.07 -11.37 -6.11
C GLY A 167 4.52 -11.85 -6.21
N PHE A 168 4.77 -12.76 -7.17
CA PHE A 168 6.05 -13.45 -7.35
C PHE A 168 7.27 -12.55 -7.55
N PHE A 169 7.07 -11.43 -8.23
CA PHE A 169 8.16 -10.50 -8.56
C PHE A 169 8.24 -9.31 -7.61
N SER A 170 7.42 -9.30 -6.55
CA SER A 170 7.38 -8.19 -5.59
C SER A 170 8.76 -7.88 -5.03
N ALA A 171 9.59 -8.89 -4.73
CA ALA A 171 10.95 -8.69 -4.23
C ALA A 171 11.84 -7.81 -5.10
N LEU A 172 11.67 -7.84 -6.43
CA LEU A 172 12.42 -6.99 -7.35
C LEU A 172 12.01 -5.51 -7.22
N TYR A 173 10.71 -5.25 -7.13
CA TYR A 173 10.17 -3.89 -7.02
C TYR A 173 10.37 -3.33 -5.62
N ASP A 174 10.22 -4.15 -4.58
CA ASP A 174 10.56 -3.86 -3.19
C ASP A 174 12.02 -3.43 -3.07
N GLY A 175 12.94 -4.20 -3.67
CA GLY A 175 14.37 -3.88 -3.66
C GLY A 175 14.67 -2.53 -4.33
N ARG A 176 13.97 -2.19 -5.42
CA ARG A 176 14.10 -0.87 -6.07
C ARG A 176 13.58 0.24 -5.16
N ALA A 177 12.41 0.06 -4.54
CA ALA A 177 11.85 1.04 -3.61
C ALA A 177 12.80 1.27 -2.41
N ALA A 178 13.30 0.21 -1.80
CA ALA A 178 14.23 0.29 -0.70
C ALA A 178 15.55 1.00 -1.09
N LEU A 179 16.11 0.67 -2.27
CA LEU A 179 17.35 1.28 -2.77
C LEU A 179 17.20 2.79 -2.97
N HIS A 180 16.15 3.22 -3.69
CA HIS A 180 15.90 4.65 -3.90
C HIS A 180 15.59 5.37 -2.59
N ASN A 181 14.92 4.71 -1.65
CA ASN A 181 14.61 5.34 -0.36
C ASN A 181 15.83 5.61 0.52
N VAL A 182 16.99 5.00 0.23
CA VAL A 182 18.26 5.36 0.89
C VAL A 182 18.58 6.84 0.69
N GLU A 183 18.30 7.37 -0.52
CA GLU A 183 18.51 8.78 -0.86
C GLU A 183 17.32 9.65 -0.41
N TRP A 184 16.11 9.15 -0.52
CA TRP A 184 14.90 9.92 -0.20
C TRP A 184 14.69 10.08 1.31
N GLY A 185 15.07 9.08 2.11
CA GLY A 185 15.04 9.13 3.56
C GLY A 185 13.64 9.15 4.17
N LEU A 186 12.62 8.69 3.46
CA LEU A 186 11.25 8.61 3.95
C LEU A 186 11.09 7.49 4.98
N PRO A 187 10.19 7.65 5.97
CA PRO A 187 9.70 6.54 6.78
C PRO A 187 9.21 5.39 5.91
N VAL A 188 9.40 4.15 6.38
CA VAL A 188 9.10 2.96 5.58
C VAL A 188 7.89 2.21 6.08
N THR A 189 7.11 1.66 5.17
CA THR A 189 6.00 0.75 5.46
C THR A 189 6.13 -0.56 4.69
N ALA A 190 5.33 -1.53 5.11
CA ALA A 190 5.08 -2.77 4.41
C ALA A 190 3.59 -3.09 4.48
N GLY A 191 3.07 -3.66 3.41
CA GLY A 191 1.71 -4.18 3.31
C GLY A 191 1.68 -5.50 2.56
N SER A 192 0.66 -6.32 2.85
CA SER A 192 0.45 -7.56 2.14
C SER A 192 -0.13 -7.36 0.74
N ASP A 193 -0.84 -6.26 0.54
CA ASP A 193 -1.70 -5.99 -0.61
C ASP A 193 -2.67 -7.14 -0.84
N ALA A 194 -3.25 -7.59 0.30
CA ALA A 194 -4.05 -8.81 0.35
C ALA A 194 -5.43 -8.57 -0.27
N HIS A 195 -5.71 -9.30 -1.34
CA HIS A 195 -7.02 -9.42 -1.98
C HIS A 195 -7.80 -10.67 -1.52
N ASP A 196 -7.20 -11.45 -0.63
CA ASP A 196 -7.77 -12.61 0.03
C ASP A 196 -7.14 -12.76 1.41
N VAL A 197 -7.92 -13.13 2.44
CA VAL A 197 -7.46 -13.29 3.83
C VAL A 197 -6.32 -14.29 4.00
N TRP A 198 -6.11 -15.15 3.02
CA TRP A 198 -4.98 -16.07 3.01
C TRP A 198 -3.62 -15.33 2.94
N TYR A 199 -3.60 -14.15 2.30
CA TYR A 199 -2.40 -13.31 2.18
C TYR A 199 -2.26 -12.30 3.31
N LEU A 200 -3.32 -12.08 4.07
CA LEU A 200 -3.34 -11.10 5.15
C LEU A 200 -2.15 -11.28 6.10
N GLY A 201 -1.40 -10.21 6.33
CA GLY A 201 -0.23 -10.21 7.18
C GLY A 201 0.97 -10.98 6.62
N SER A 202 1.03 -11.28 5.32
CA SER A 202 2.22 -11.88 4.69
C SER A 202 3.41 -10.93 4.67
N ALA A 203 3.16 -9.63 4.59
CA ALA A 203 4.10 -8.55 4.88
C ALA A 203 3.45 -7.58 5.86
N ILE A 204 4.22 -7.08 6.81
CA ILE A 204 3.74 -6.22 7.90
C ILE A 204 4.72 -5.10 8.22
N THR A 205 4.17 -3.99 8.68
CA THR A 205 4.92 -2.91 9.32
C THR A 205 5.04 -3.19 10.81
N ARG A 206 6.29 -3.28 11.30
CA ARG A 206 6.59 -3.39 12.73
C ARG A 206 6.69 -1.99 13.33
N PHE A 207 6.11 -1.81 14.51
CA PHE A 207 6.09 -0.52 15.22
C PHE A 207 6.17 -0.70 16.73
N ASN A 208 6.38 0.38 17.48
CA ASN A 208 6.42 0.36 18.94
C ASN A 208 5.00 0.59 19.49
N GLY A 209 4.51 -0.32 20.33
CA GLY A 209 3.17 -0.27 20.90
C GLY A 209 2.22 -1.28 20.24
N ARG A 210 0.89 -1.04 20.34
CA ARG A 210 -0.13 -1.97 19.86
C ARG A 210 -1.30 -1.33 19.11
N GLY A 211 -1.58 -0.05 19.32
CA GLY A 211 -2.71 0.64 18.69
C GLY A 211 -2.34 1.47 17.49
N ALA A 212 -3.35 1.95 16.76
CA ALA A 212 -3.20 2.81 15.60
C ALA A 212 -2.49 4.13 15.94
N GLY A 213 -2.72 4.70 17.11
CA GLY A 213 -2.01 5.89 17.60
C GLY A 213 -0.52 5.66 17.80
N ASP A 214 -0.13 4.51 18.36
CA ASP A 214 1.27 4.10 18.53
C ASP A 214 1.97 3.91 17.17
N LEU A 215 1.25 3.28 16.22
CA LEU A 215 1.73 3.14 14.85
C LEU A 215 1.98 4.50 14.22
N ARG A 216 1.00 5.42 14.29
CA ARG A 216 1.14 6.78 13.75
C ARG A 216 2.37 7.49 14.32
N ALA A 217 2.52 7.46 15.65
CA ALA A 217 3.67 8.10 16.32
C ALA A 217 5.00 7.46 15.90
N THR A 218 5.05 6.12 15.78
CA THR A 218 6.26 5.39 15.37
C THR A 218 6.60 5.68 13.90
N LEU A 219 5.60 5.78 13.02
CA LEU A 219 5.76 6.06 11.60
C LEU A 219 6.31 7.48 11.38
N LEU A 220 5.67 8.49 11.98
CA LEU A 220 6.12 9.87 11.89
C LEU A 220 7.52 10.09 12.49
N ALA A 221 7.91 9.29 13.48
CA ALA A 221 9.26 9.29 14.02
C ALA A 221 10.30 8.56 13.13
N GLY A 222 9.89 7.97 11.99
CA GLY A 222 10.76 7.21 11.08
C GLY A 222 11.33 5.94 11.70
N ARG A 223 10.63 5.32 12.67
CA ARG A 223 11.10 4.16 13.44
C ARG A 223 10.38 2.86 13.13
N THR A 224 9.49 2.86 12.16
CA THR A 224 8.85 1.65 11.64
C THR A 224 9.85 0.75 10.91
N ARG A 225 9.56 -0.54 10.84
CA ARG A 225 10.36 -1.52 10.10
C ARG A 225 9.47 -2.44 9.28
N PRO A 226 9.78 -2.65 8.00
CA PRO A 226 9.10 -3.62 7.16
C PRO A 226 9.53 -5.03 7.55
N LEU A 227 8.61 -5.98 7.53
CA LEU A 227 8.87 -7.40 7.76
C LEU A 227 8.05 -8.24 6.80
N VAL A 228 8.74 -9.04 5.99
CA VAL A 228 8.12 -10.11 5.20
C VAL A 228 8.03 -11.35 6.08
N ARG A 229 6.83 -11.83 6.36
CA ARG A 229 6.59 -13.05 7.16
C ARG A 229 6.70 -14.31 6.31
N TRP A 230 6.24 -14.24 5.08
CA TRP A 230 6.44 -15.27 4.07
C TRP A 230 6.33 -14.69 2.66
N ARG A 231 7.07 -15.26 1.72
CA ARG A 231 7.02 -14.89 0.30
C ARG A 231 6.33 -15.99 -0.51
N TRP A 232 6.01 -15.64 -1.72
CA TRP A 232 5.52 -16.56 -2.71
C TRP A 232 6.55 -17.64 -3.02
N THR A 233 6.11 -18.90 -2.97
CA THR A 233 6.88 -20.09 -3.28
C THR A 233 6.17 -20.89 -4.39
N ALA A 234 6.89 -21.72 -5.12
CA ALA A 234 6.34 -22.43 -6.27
C ALA A 234 5.15 -23.35 -5.91
N ASP A 235 5.14 -23.92 -4.69
CA ASP A 235 4.04 -24.73 -4.16
C ASP A 235 2.73 -23.94 -3.98
N LYS A 236 2.82 -22.63 -3.79
CA LYS A 236 1.67 -21.71 -3.62
C LYS A 236 1.19 -21.11 -4.95
N ALA A 237 1.97 -21.31 -6.03
CA ALA A 237 1.70 -20.72 -7.33
C ALA A 237 0.30 -21.03 -7.89
N PRO A 238 -0.23 -22.26 -7.86
CA PRO A 238 -1.55 -22.53 -8.41
C PRO A 238 -2.66 -21.75 -7.71
N ARG A 239 -2.63 -21.70 -6.37
CA ARG A 239 -3.60 -20.92 -5.59
C ARG A 239 -3.49 -19.44 -5.89
N HIS A 240 -2.27 -18.91 -5.97
CA HIS A 240 -2.04 -17.51 -6.30
C HIS A 240 -2.62 -17.13 -7.66
N LEU A 241 -2.34 -17.93 -8.69
CA LEU A 241 -2.88 -17.67 -10.03
C LEU A 241 -4.41 -17.62 -10.05
N VAL A 242 -5.06 -18.53 -9.31
CA VAL A 242 -6.52 -18.52 -9.17
C VAL A 242 -6.99 -17.24 -8.49
N LEU A 243 -6.38 -16.85 -7.38
CA LEU A 243 -6.78 -15.67 -6.63
C LEU A 243 -6.51 -14.37 -7.41
N GLN A 244 -5.38 -14.28 -8.09
CA GLN A 244 -5.07 -13.15 -8.98
C GLN A 244 -6.05 -13.07 -10.15
N PHE A 245 -6.43 -14.19 -10.74
CA PHE A 245 -7.44 -14.23 -11.80
C PHE A 245 -8.80 -13.77 -11.28
N GLN A 246 -9.19 -14.22 -10.09
CA GLN A 246 -10.45 -13.79 -9.46
C GLN A 246 -10.43 -12.29 -9.11
N SER A 247 -9.32 -11.76 -8.59
CA SER A 247 -9.16 -10.33 -8.35
C SER A 247 -9.25 -9.54 -9.65
N LEU A 248 -8.56 -9.98 -10.70
CA LEU A 248 -8.68 -9.36 -12.03
C LEU A 248 -10.10 -9.37 -12.54
N LEU A 249 -10.84 -10.49 -12.42
CA LEU A 249 -12.25 -10.55 -12.83
C LEU A 249 -13.11 -9.56 -12.05
N ARG A 250 -12.94 -9.46 -10.72
CA ARG A 250 -13.64 -8.47 -9.89
C ARG A 250 -13.32 -7.05 -10.33
N PHE A 251 -12.04 -6.74 -10.55
CA PHE A 251 -11.61 -5.47 -11.08
C PHE A 251 -12.25 -5.15 -12.44
N LEU A 252 -12.27 -6.10 -13.38
CA LEU A 252 -12.89 -5.93 -14.70
C LEU A 252 -14.40 -5.69 -14.63
N VAL A 253 -15.10 -6.42 -13.76
CA VAL A 253 -16.54 -6.24 -13.52
C VAL A 253 -16.80 -4.83 -12.96
N ARG A 254 -16.01 -4.40 -11.96
CA ARG A 254 -16.11 -3.06 -11.38
C ARG A 254 -15.83 -1.97 -12.42
N CYS A 255 -14.80 -2.14 -13.25
CA CYS A 255 -14.50 -1.20 -14.33
C CYS A 255 -15.64 -1.10 -15.36
N ARG A 256 -16.34 -2.19 -15.63
CA ARG A 256 -17.49 -2.24 -16.57
C ARG A 256 -18.73 -1.55 -16.00
N THR A 257 -18.96 -1.68 -14.69
CA THR A 257 -20.07 -1.01 -14.00
C THR A 257 -19.78 0.47 -13.74
N ALA A 258 -18.55 0.85 -13.52
CA ALA A 258 -18.08 2.22 -13.25
C ALA A 258 -17.81 3.01 -14.52
N ARG A 259 -18.46 2.89 -15.62
CA ARG A 259 -18.40 3.67 -16.90
C ARG A 259 -17.10 4.47 -17.22
N HIS A 260 -16.02 4.25 -16.48
CA HIS A 260 -14.84 5.12 -16.43
C HIS A 260 -13.52 4.48 -16.87
N VAL A 261 -13.50 3.19 -17.20
CA VAL A 261 -12.30 2.51 -17.68
C VAL A 261 -12.50 2.05 -19.12
N SER A 262 -11.63 2.54 -20.03
CA SER A 262 -11.74 2.16 -21.44
C SER A 262 -11.39 0.67 -21.64
N PRO A 263 -12.06 -0.03 -22.58
CA PRO A 263 -11.75 -1.41 -22.91
C PRO A 263 -10.26 -1.64 -23.24
N ALA A 264 -9.58 -0.64 -23.81
CA ALA A 264 -8.15 -0.66 -24.11
C ALA A 264 -7.26 -0.67 -22.83
N ARG A 265 -7.74 -0.11 -21.73
CA ARG A 265 -7.05 -0.15 -20.43
C ARG A 265 -7.17 -1.53 -19.79
N VAL A 266 -8.36 -2.11 -19.86
CA VAL A 266 -8.63 -3.48 -19.44
C VAL A 266 -7.77 -4.47 -20.21
N ALA A 267 -7.72 -4.36 -21.54
CA ALA A 267 -6.90 -5.21 -22.40
C ALA A 267 -5.40 -5.08 -22.11
N ARG A 268 -4.90 -3.88 -21.74
CA ARG A 268 -3.50 -3.69 -21.36
C ARG A 268 -3.16 -4.35 -20.04
N VAL A 269 -4.02 -4.23 -19.02
CA VAL A 269 -3.83 -4.92 -17.74
C VAL A 269 -3.86 -6.43 -17.93
N ALA A 270 -4.82 -6.94 -18.71
CA ALA A 270 -4.86 -8.35 -19.07
C ALA A 270 -3.59 -8.80 -19.84
N ALA A 271 -3.11 -8.02 -20.79
CA ALA A 271 -1.88 -8.31 -21.53
C ALA A 271 -0.62 -8.26 -20.63
N MET A 272 -0.56 -7.37 -19.62
CA MET A 272 0.53 -7.35 -18.64
C MET A 272 0.51 -8.58 -17.73
N VAL A 273 -0.68 -9.01 -17.30
CA VAL A 273 -0.83 -10.15 -16.38
C VAL A 273 -0.68 -11.48 -17.10
N PHE A 274 -1.19 -11.60 -18.32
CA PHE A 274 -1.23 -12.86 -19.10
C PHE A 274 -0.34 -12.86 -20.34
N GLY A 275 0.17 -11.70 -20.80
CA GLY A 275 0.96 -11.51 -22.03
C GLY A 275 2.45 -11.84 -21.90
N GLY A 276 2.88 -12.50 -20.84
CA GLY A 276 4.24 -12.97 -20.63
C GLY A 276 4.62 -14.14 -21.53
N ARG A 277 5.17 -13.85 -22.73
CA ARG A 277 6.05 -14.70 -23.55
C ARG A 277 5.46 -15.91 -24.27
N HIS A 278 5.01 -15.70 -25.47
CA HIS A 278 5.30 -16.63 -26.57
C HIS A 278 6.12 -15.88 -27.65
N ARG A 279 7.41 -15.69 -27.41
CA ARG A 279 8.39 -15.65 -28.51
C ARG A 279 8.82 -17.10 -28.71
N VAL A 280 8.11 -17.79 -29.58
CA VAL A 280 8.61 -19.01 -30.23
C VAL A 280 9.89 -18.62 -30.97
N LEU A 281 11.00 -19.22 -30.57
CA LEU A 281 12.23 -19.18 -31.33
C LEU A 281 11.96 -19.88 -32.66
N ALA A 282 11.76 -19.11 -33.72
CA ALA A 282 11.93 -19.60 -35.08
C ALA A 282 13.45 -19.71 -35.30
N GLY A 283 13.97 -20.92 -35.28
CA GLY A 283 15.32 -21.24 -35.69
C GLY A 283 15.47 -20.99 -37.21
N PRO A 284 16.70 -20.67 -37.66
CA PRO A 284 16.97 -20.50 -39.10
C PRO A 284 16.91 -21.85 -39.78
N GLY A 285 16.11 -21.93 -40.84
CA GLY A 285 16.22 -22.89 -41.93
C GLY A 285 16.89 -22.24 -43.11
#